data_26ba549b32443c5091dda410c95dbc35
#
_entry.id   26ba549b32443c5091dda410c95dbc35
#
_cell.length_a   1.000
_cell.length_b   1.000
_cell.length_c   1.000
_cell.angle_alpha   90.00
_cell.angle_beta   90.00
_cell.angle_gamma   90.00
#
_symmetry.space_group_name_H-M   'P 1'
#
loop_
_entity.id
_entity.type
_entity.pdbx_description
1 polymer ?
#
loop_
_entity_poly.entity_id
_entity_poly.type
_entity_poly.pdbx_seq_one_letter_code
_entity_poly.pdbx_strand_id
1 'polypeptide(L)'
;MTKDKALHAWFSQFLTAYPASSVPDDAVFPWLTYELITGAWDSGEIGITVNLWYYTEKEAEPNAKAQEISDAIGLGGVFVPCEGGAIWIKRGTPWCQNIADDSDKYIKRRYLNVTVEYITAN
;
A
#
# COMPACT_ATOMS: atom_id res chain seq x y z
N MET A 1 18.05 -2.81 -4.76
CA MET A 1 16.87 -2.27 -5.43
C MET A 1 16.77 -0.77 -5.18
N THR A 2 16.31 -0.04 -6.16
CA THR A 2 15.94 1.37 -5.99
C THR A 2 14.74 1.48 -5.05
N LYS A 3 14.44 2.70 -4.58
CA LYS A 3 13.32 2.94 -3.65
C LYS A 3 11.98 2.49 -4.26
N ASP A 4 11.74 2.84 -5.51
CA ASP A 4 10.50 2.49 -6.20
C ASP A 4 10.35 0.97 -6.37
N LYS A 5 11.42 0.29 -6.75
CA LYS A 5 11.40 -1.17 -6.89
C LYS A 5 11.22 -1.87 -5.55
N ALA A 6 11.83 -1.35 -4.48
CA ALA A 6 11.68 -1.91 -3.16
C ALA A 6 10.24 -1.77 -2.65
N LEU A 7 9.61 -0.60 -2.85
CA LEU A 7 8.21 -0.41 -2.51
C LEU A 7 7.31 -1.34 -3.32
N HIS A 8 7.54 -1.44 -4.62
CA HIS A 8 6.76 -2.32 -5.48
C HIS A 8 6.86 -3.78 -5.03
N ALA A 9 8.06 -4.25 -4.76
CA ALA A 9 8.28 -5.63 -4.30
C ALA A 9 7.58 -5.88 -2.96
N TRP A 10 7.62 -4.92 -2.05
CA TRP A 10 6.99 -5.09 -0.74
C TRP A 10 5.48 -5.20 -0.86
N PHE A 11 4.83 -4.30 -1.62
CA PHE A 11 3.38 -4.36 -1.80
C PHE A 11 2.95 -5.58 -2.63
N SER A 12 3.78 -6.01 -3.58
CA SER A 12 3.46 -7.14 -4.47
C SER A 12 3.39 -8.48 -3.75
N GLN A 13 3.90 -8.58 -2.53
CA GLN A 13 3.78 -9.83 -1.75
C GLN A 13 2.34 -10.09 -1.28
N PHE A 14 1.48 -9.07 -1.27
CA PHE A 14 0.11 -9.20 -0.78
C PHE A 14 -0.90 -9.43 -1.90
N LEU A 15 -0.83 -8.63 -2.95
CA LEU A 15 -1.69 -8.70 -4.14
C LEU A 15 -0.87 -8.22 -5.34
N THR A 16 -1.37 -8.46 -6.54
CA THR A 16 -0.80 -7.80 -7.72
C THR A 16 -0.86 -6.30 -7.48
N ALA A 17 0.29 -5.64 -7.44
CA ALA A 17 0.40 -4.25 -7.06
C ALA A 17 0.74 -3.38 -8.27
N TYR A 18 0.10 -2.22 -8.32
CA TYR A 18 0.37 -1.22 -9.36
C TYR A 18 0.56 0.13 -8.71
N PRO A 19 1.51 0.95 -9.20
CA PRO A 19 1.48 2.39 -8.87
C PRO A 19 0.11 2.96 -9.27
N ALA A 20 -0.44 3.85 -8.45
CA ALA A 20 -1.80 4.33 -8.65
C ALA A 20 -2.03 4.98 -10.03
N SER A 21 -0.97 5.52 -10.62
CA SER A 21 -1.02 6.16 -11.95
C SER A 21 -0.79 5.20 -13.12
N SER A 22 -0.58 3.92 -12.86
CA SER A 22 -0.16 2.94 -13.89
C SER A 22 -0.93 1.63 -13.80
N VAL A 23 -2.25 1.70 -13.59
CA VAL A 23 -3.10 0.51 -13.56
C VAL A 23 -3.48 0.17 -15.00
N PRO A 24 -3.18 -1.06 -15.47
CA PRO A 24 -3.57 -1.46 -16.82
C PRO A 24 -5.09 -1.63 -16.93
N ASP A 25 -5.62 -1.41 -18.13
CA ASP A 25 -7.06 -1.52 -18.38
C ASP A 25 -7.60 -2.94 -18.15
N ASP A 26 -6.74 -3.94 -18.29
CA ASP A 26 -7.08 -5.35 -18.13
C ASP A 26 -6.73 -5.90 -16.74
N ALA A 27 -6.52 -5.04 -15.75
CA ALA A 27 -6.25 -5.47 -14.38
C ALA A 27 -7.36 -6.38 -13.86
N VAL A 28 -6.97 -7.47 -13.19
CA VAL A 28 -7.89 -8.50 -12.69
C VAL A 28 -7.99 -8.42 -11.18
N PHE A 29 -9.22 -8.37 -10.67
CA PHE A 29 -9.47 -8.40 -9.23
C PHE A 29 -8.95 -9.68 -8.58
N PRO A 30 -8.43 -9.64 -7.36
CA PRO A 30 -8.15 -8.42 -6.60
C PRO A 30 -6.78 -7.84 -6.95
N TRP A 31 -6.64 -6.53 -6.82
CA TRP A 31 -5.34 -5.86 -6.97
C TRP A 31 -5.19 -4.78 -5.91
N LEU A 32 -3.97 -4.26 -5.81
CA LEU A 32 -3.61 -3.20 -4.89
C LEU A 32 -2.99 -2.05 -5.68
N THR A 33 -3.37 -0.82 -5.33
CA THR A 33 -2.70 0.37 -5.85
C THR A 33 -2.01 1.10 -4.71
N TYR A 34 -0.87 1.69 -5.00
CA TYR A 34 -0.14 2.49 -4.03
C TYR A 34 0.39 3.74 -4.72
N GLU A 35 0.53 4.81 -3.94
CA GLU A 35 1.15 6.02 -4.44
C GLU A 35 2.66 5.83 -4.46
N LEU A 36 3.29 6.29 -5.56
CA LEU A 36 4.74 6.29 -5.64
C LEU A 36 5.24 7.70 -5.31
N ILE A 37 5.62 7.90 -4.05
CA ILE A 37 6.20 9.15 -3.57
C ILE A 37 7.57 8.81 -3.00
N THR A 38 8.59 9.49 -3.45
CA THR A 38 9.96 9.27 -2.97
C THR A 38 10.47 10.50 -2.24
N GLY A 39 11.41 10.28 -1.35
CA GLY A 39 12.04 11.34 -0.57
C GLY A 39 13.44 10.95 -0.15
N ALA A 40 14.15 11.86 0.48
CA ALA A 40 15.46 11.63 1.05
C ALA A 40 15.38 11.61 2.57
N TRP A 41 16.50 11.37 3.22
CA TRP A 41 16.60 11.29 4.68
C TRP A 41 15.94 12.46 5.40
N ASP A 42 16.08 13.65 4.88
CA ASP A 42 15.59 14.87 5.52
C ASP A 42 14.15 15.22 5.14
N SER A 43 13.47 14.39 4.36
CA SER A 43 12.07 14.65 3.99
C SER A 43 11.08 14.34 5.12
N GLY A 44 11.48 13.54 6.12
CA GLY A 44 10.60 13.14 7.22
C GLY A 44 9.54 12.14 6.79
N GLU A 45 8.45 12.08 7.54
CA GLU A 45 7.35 11.16 7.22
C GLU A 45 6.53 11.66 6.04
N ILE A 46 6.22 10.73 5.14
CA ILE A 46 5.39 11.00 3.98
C ILE A 46 4.19 10.05 4.04
N GLY A 47 2.98 10.61 4.01
CA GLY A 47 1.76 9.82 3.94
C GLY A 47 1.52 9.37 2.50
N ILE A 48 1.27 8.08 2.32
CA ILE A 48 0.87 7.54 1.04
C ILE A 48 -0.46 6.80 1.17
N THR A 49 -1.21 6.76 0.09
CA THR A 49 -2.47 6.06 0.03
C THR A 49 -2.29 4.72 -0.63
N VAL A 50 -2.82 3.68 -0.01
CA VAL A 50 -2.85 2.33 -0.58
C VAL A 50 -4.30 1.92 -0.67
N ASN A 51 -4.71 1.39 -1.81
CA ASN A 51 -6.07 0.91 -2.00
C ASN A 51 -6.06 -0.57 -2.37
N LEU A 52 -6.96 -1.33 -1.72
CA LEU A 52 -7.23 -2.71 -2.09
C LEU A 52 -8.53 -2.72 -2.89
N TRP A 53 -8.54 -3.42 -4.01
CA TRP A 53 -9.67 -3.48 -4.93
C TRP A 53 -10.12 -4.93 -5.07
N TYR A 54 -11.35 -5.21 -4.61
CA TYR A 54 -11.96 -6.53 -4.66
C TYR A 54 -13.29 -6.50 -5.40
N TYR A 55 -13.62 -7.59 -6.04
CA TYR A 55 -14.93 -7.79 -6.64
C TYR A 55 -15.61 -8.97 -5.92
N THR A 56 -16.48 -8.65 -4.97
CA THR A 56 -17.10 -9.65 -4.09
C THR A 56 -18.32 -9.06 -3.38
N GLU A 57 -19.26 -9.93 -3.01
CA GLU A 57 -20.38 -9.54 -2.16
C GLU A 57 -20.00 -9.45 -0.69
N LYS A 58 -18.89 -10.08 -0.29
CA LYS A 58 -18.53 -10.28 1.10
C LYS A 58 -17.44 -9.33 1.54
N GLU A 59 -17.49 -8.96 2.80
CA GLU A 59 -16.47 -8.09 3.41
C GLU A 59 -15.24 -8.86 3.93
N ALA A 60 -15.36 -10.19 4.08
CA ALA A 60 -14.35 -10.99 4.78
C ALA A 60 -12.97 -10.96 4.11
N GLU A 61 -12.89 -11.15 2.80
CA GLU A 61 -11.61 -11.20 2.09
C GLU A 61 -10.85 -9.86 2.11
N PRO A 62 -11.49 -8.73 1.73
CA PRO A 62 -10.76 -7.45 1.81
C PRO A 62 -10.39 -7.08 3.24
N ASN A 63 -11.23 -7.39 4.24
CA ASN A 63 -10.87 -7.13 5.63
C ASN A 63 -9.68 -7.98 6.08
N ALA A 64 -9.65 -9.25 5.69
CA ALA A 64 -8.55 -10.16 6.02
C ALA A 64 -7.23 -9.68 5.40
N LYS A 65 -7.28 -9.21 4.16
CA LYS A 65 -6.08 -8.71 3.47
C LYS A 65 -5.57 -7.43 4.13
N ALA A 66 -6.46 -6.51 4.49
CA ALA A 66 -6.06 -5.30 5.20
C ALA A 66 -5.39 -5.66 6.54
N GLN A 67 -5.92 -6.65 7.25
CA GLN A 67 -5.33 -7.13 8.51
C GLN A 67 -3.96 -7.79 8.28
N GLU A 68 -3.83 -8.57 7.22
CA GLU A 68 -2.55 -9.20 6.85
C GLU A 68 -1.47 -8.14 6.63
N ILE A 69 -1.80 -7.08 5.91
CA ILE A 69 -0.85 -5.98 5.65
C ILE A 69 -0.51 -5.26 6.96
N SER A 70 -1.52 -5.00 7.80
CA SER A 70 -1.31 -4.39 9.12
C SER A 70 -0.35 -5.21 9.96
N ASP A 71 -0.54 -6.54 9.98
CA ASP A 71 0.32 -7.44 10.75
C ASP A 71 1.75 -7.47 10.19
N ALA A 72 1.90 -7.41 8.87
CA ALA A 72 3.21 -7.38 8.23
C ALA A 72 3.98 -6.10 8.55
N ILE A 73 3.28 -4.97 8.65
CA ILE A 73 3.90 -3.71 9.08
C ILE A 73 4.29 -3.79 10.56
N GLY A 74 3.38 -4.28 11.38
CA GLY A 74 3.62 -4.49 12.80
C GLY A 74 3.66 -3.23 13.64
N LEU A 75 3.83 -3.42 14.93
CA LEU A 75 3.95 -2.33 15.89
C LEU A 75 5.29 -1.61 15.67
N GLY A 76 5.24 -0.31 15.47
CA GLY A 76 6.44 0.50 15.21
C GLY A 76 6.93 0.47 13.78
N GLY A 77 6.29 -0.33 12.91
CA GLY A 77 6.61 -0.35 11.50
C GLY A 77 7.63 -1.41 11.08
N VAL A 78 7.94 -1.43 9.80
CA VAL A 78 8.86 -2.39 9.19
C VAL A 78 9.87 -1.64 8.32
N PHE A 79 11.12 -2.09 8.32
CA PHE A 79 12.18 -1.54 7.48
C PHE A 79 12.34 -2.41 6.24
N VAL A 80 12.28 -1.78 5.07
CA VAL A 80 12.47 -2.43 3.78
C VAL A 80 13.78 -1.96 3.18
N PRO A 81 14.79 -2.83 3.03
CA PRO A 81 16.09 -2.42 2.48
C PRO A 81 15.97 -1.93 1.04
N CYS A 82 16.73 -0.92 0.72
CA CYS A 82 16.86 -0.40 -0.65
C CYS A 82 18.25 0.19 -0.85
N GLU A 83 18.54 0.62 -2.07
CA GLU A 83 19.81 1.27 -2.36
C GLU A 83 19.98 2.53 -1.50
N GLY A 84 21.12 2.64 -0.85
CA GLY A 84 21.46 3.77 -0.01
C GLY A 84 20.85 3.75 1.39
N GLY A 85 20.16 2.68 1.78
CA GLY A 85 19.59 2.58 3.12
C GLY A 85 18.35 1.71 3.20
N ALA A 86 17.25 2.28 3.71
CA ALA A 86 16.00 1.55 3.92
C ALA A 86 14.81 2.50 3.86
N ILE A 87 13.63 1.91 3.68
CA ILE A 87 12.34 2.59 3.76
C ILE A 87 11.65 2.09 5.03
N TRP A 88 11.26 3.00 5.91
CA TRP A 88 10.53 2.67 7.12
C TRP A 88 9.04 2.82 6.85
N ILE A 89 8.32 1.72 6.80
CA ILE A 89 6.88 1.69 6.51
C ILE A 89 6.14 1.56 7.83
N LYS A 90 5.20 2.47 8.07
CA LYS A 90 4.39 2.51 9.30
C LYS A 90 2.91 2.60 8.94
N ARG A 91 2.07 2.18 9.87
CA ARG A 91 0.62 2.34 9.71
C ARG A 91 0.22 3.77 10.03
N GLY A 92 -0.63 4.34 9.17
CA GLY A 92 -1.24 5.63 9.45
C GLY A 92 -2.52 5.50 10.28
N THR A 93 -3.12 6.63 10.65
CA THR A 93 -4.32 6.71 11.45
C THR A 93 -5.35 7.60 10.74
N PRO A 94 -6.58 7.12 10.48
CA PRO A 94 -7.04 5.73 10.68
C PRO A 94 -6.32 4.75 9.76
N TRP A 95 -6.25 3.48 10.15
CA TRP A 95 -5.54 2.50 9.35
C TRP A 95 -6.29 2.14 8.06
N CYS A 96 -7.56 1.77 8.20
CA CYS A 96 -8.34 1.23 7.08
C CYS A 96 -9.72 1.85 7.05
N GLN A 97 -10.15 2.27 5.87
CA GLN A 97 -11.49 2.81 5.63
C GLN A 97 -12.15 2.06 4.50
N ASN A 98 -13.42 1.72 4.67
CA ASN A 98 -14.22 1.13 3.61
C ASN A 98 -14.78 2.24 2.74
N ILE A 99 -14.55 2.15 1.44
CA ILE A 99 -15.08 3.12 0.49
C ILE A 99 -16.04 2.40 -0.44
N ALA A 100 -17.29 2.85 -0.44
CA ALA A 100 -18.32 2.28 -1.31
C ALA A 100 -18.13 2.77 -2.74
N ASP A 101 -18.43 1.87 -3.69
CA ASP A 101 -18.51 2.24 -5.11
C ASP A 101 -19.99 2.40 -5.45
N ASP A 102 -20.39 3.60 -5.86
CA ASP A 102 -21.78 3.90 -6.18
C ASP A 102 -22.25 3.24 -7.47
N SER A 103 -21.33 2.87 -8.35
CA SER A 103 -21.67 2.28 -9.64
C SER A 103 -21.80 0.76 -9.60
N ASP A 104 -21.14 0.09 -8.66
CA ASP A 104 -21.16 -1.37 -8.56
C ASP A 104 -20.98 -1.80 -7.11
N LYS A 105 -22.03 -2.40 -6.54
CA LYS A 105 -22.04 -2.87 -5.14
C LYS A 105 -21.07 -4.02 -4.85
N TYR A 106 -20.59 -4.70 -5.89
CA TYR A 106 -19.64 -5.79 -5.73
C TYR A 106 -18.19 -5.31 -5.66
N ILE A 107 -17.92 -4.07 -6.02
CA ILE A 107 -16.61 -3.49 -5.87
C ILE A 107 -16.42 -3.09 -4.41
N LYS A 108 -15.50 -3.76 -3.73
CA LYS A 108 -15.11 -3.47 -2.35
C LYS A 108 -13.74 -2.83 -2.35
N ARG A 109 -13.67 -1.61 -1.86
CA ARG A 109 -12.42 -0.86 -1.80
C ARG A 109 -12.05 -0.64 -0.34
N ARG A 110 -10.80 -0.91 -0.02
CA ARG A 110 -10.21 -0.58 1.29
C ARG A 110 -9.14 0.45 1.09
N TYR A 111 -9.33 1.58 1.72
CA TYR A 111 -8.39 2.69 1.70
C TYR A 111 -7.49 2.56 2.92
N LEU A 112 -6.21 2.28 2.70
CA LEU A 112 -5.23 2.12 3.76
C LEU A 112 -4.34 3.36 3.84
N ASN A 113 -4.19 3.89 5.05
CA ASN A 113 -3.27 4.99 5.31
C ASN A 113 -1.93 4.41 5.74
N VAL A 114 -0.90 4.67 4.94
CA VAL A 114 0.46 4.20 5.17
C VAL A 114 1.38 5.41 5.25
N THR A 115 2.28 5.40 6.21
CA THR A 115 3.30 6.43 6.35
C THR A 115 4.65 5.80 6.02
N VAL A 116 5.44 6.48 5.20
CA VAL A 116 6.79 6.03 4.87
C VAL A 116 7.80 7.10 5.28
N GLU A 117 8.96 6.65 5.69
CA GLU A 117 10.09 7.52 5.98
C GLU A 117 11.32 6.93 5.32
N TYR A 118 11.98 7.72 4.49
CA TYR A 118 13.13 7.24 3.73
C TYR A 118 14.42 7.49 4.53
N ILE A 119 15.08 6.40 4.86
CA ILE A 119 16.38 6.44 5.56
C ILE A 119 17.45 6.24 4.49
N THR A 120 17.50 7.19 3.56
CA THR A 120 18.40 7.15 2.40
C THR A 120 18.95 8.55 2.15
N ALA A 121 20.19 8.63 1.68
CA ALA A 121 20.83 9.91 1.40
C ALA A 121 20.34 10.58 0.11
N ASN A 122 19.65 9.82 -0.71
CA ASN A 122 19.23 10.30 -2.03
C ASN A 122 17.71 10.31 -2.23
#